data_6e0bd4b5f2061336fb45ae2288b7fa01
#
_entry.id   6e0bd4b5f2061336fb45ae2288b7fa01
#
_cell.length_a   1.000
_cell.length_b   1.000
_cell.length_c   1.000
_cell.angle_alpha   90.00
_cell.angle_beta   90.00
_cell.angle_gamma   90.00
#
_symmetry.space_group_name_H-M   'P 1'
#
loop_
_entity.id
_entity.type
_entity.pdbx_description
1 polymer ?
#
loop_
_entity_poly.entity_id
_entity_poly.type
_entity_poly.pdbx_seq_one_letter_code
_entity_poly.pdbx_strand_id
1 'polypeptide(L)'
;SFLYLGYVKIMMKVLILGIDGYLGWPLALRLGKRGHEVIGVDNLSTRKFSEEVGADSAFPLPKPEDRVRAAKKHLDINIDFYVGDVTDYNYLREIIKRHKPDTIVHFAEQRSAPYSMKDRDHAVYTVINNEVSTLNLVYAVKEIDPTIHILKMGTMGEYGTPNFDIPESIYVEAIVNGKKDKIIVPRKGGSVYHWTKVHDTDFLLFFKELWGLTVTDIMQGPVYGTRTQEIIDESLRTRFDFDETWGTVVNRFCVQAILDIPLTVYGKGGQTRGFLSLEDSMEALTLLLEHPPKQGEYRVANQFTEIYSVKQIAEMVKKAGDELGLNVQIGPLPNPRVEAEDHYYNPERKVLPSLGFYPKKNLREEVK
;
A
#
# COMPACT_ATOMS: atom_id res chain seq x y z
N SER A 1 20.19 -5.62 39.96
CA SER A 1 19.40 -6.70 39.33
C SER A 1 18.75 -6.17 38.05
N PHE A 2 19.29 -6.56 36.90
CA PHE A 2 18.73 -6.24 35.59
C PHE A 2 17.59 -7.23 35.30
N LEU A 3 16.36 -6.75 35.32
CA LEU A 3 15.21 -7.49 34.80
C LEU A 3 15.26 -7.45 33.26
N TYR A 4 15.80 -8.49 32.66
CA TYR A 4 15.56 -8.85 31.26
C TYR A 4 14.10 -9.35 31.17
N LEU A 5 13.17 -8.46 30.84
CA LEU A 5 11.88 -8.87 30.31
C LEU A 5 12.14 -9.39 28.88
N GLY A 6 12.29 -10.71 28.79
CA GLY A 6 12.39 -11.38 27.51
C GLY A 6 11.12 -11.16 26.71
N TYR A 7 11.19 -10.35 25.65
CA TYR A 7 10.16 -10.32 24.62
C TYR A 7 10.12 -11.71 23.98
N VAL A 8 9.15 -12.52 24.36
CA VAL A 8 8.81 -13.72 23.61
C VAL A 8 8.28 -13.24 22.27
N LYS A 9 9.07 -13.35 21.21
CA LYS A 9 8.67 -13.03 19.85
C LYS A 9 7.56 -14.00 19.44
N ILE A 10 6.32 -13.55 19.44
CA ILE A 10 5.18 -14.37 19.03
C ILE A 10 5.27 -14.59 17.52
N MET A 11 5.44 -15.84 17.10
CA MET A 11 5.35 -16.24 15.70
C MET A 11 3.89 -16.13 15.26
N MET A 12 3.64 -15.39 14.19
CA MET A 12 2.32 -15.27 13.58
C MET A 12 2.25 -16.04 12.26
N LYS A 13 1.05 -16.48 11.92
CA LYS A 13 0.71 -16.97 10.60
C LYS A 13 -0.01 -15.85 9.83
N VAL A 14 0.62 -15.37 8.77
CA VAL A 14 0.16 -14.22 8.00
C VAL A 14 -0.24 -14.65 6.60
N LEU A 15 -1.48 -14.36 6.21
CA LEU A 15 -1.98 -14.54 4.84
C LEU A 15 -1.91 -13.20 4.12
N ILE A 16 -1.14 -13.13 3.03
CA ILE A 16 -1.02 -11.94 2.19
C ILE A 16 -1.82 -12.15 0.91
N LEU A 17 -2.90 -11.38 0.76
CA LEU A 17 -3.67 -11.31 -0.48
C LEU A 17 -3.04 -10.23 -1.36
N GLY A 18 -2.58 -10.60 -2.56
CA GLY A 18 -1.79 -9.72 -3.44
C GLY A 18 -0.27 -9.86 -3.24
N ILE A 19 0.22 -11.07 -2.97
CA ILE A 19 1.64 -11.34 -2.65
C ILE A 19 2.59 -11.05 -3.82
N ASP A 20 2.15 -11.12 -5.08
CA ASP A 20 3.00 -10.89 -6.26
C ASP A 20 3.30 -9.42 -6.52
N GLY A 21 2.58 -8.52 -5.86
CA GLY A 21 2.64 -7.08 -6.06
C GLY A 21 3.90 -6.42 -5.50
N TYR A 22 4.02 -5.11 -5.79
CA TYR A 22 5.15 -4.26 -5.40
C TYR A 22 5.43 -4.26 -3.88
N LEU A 23 4.37 -4.26 -3.06
CA LEU A 23 4.47 -4.31 -1.60
C LEU A 23 4.33 -5.72 -1.04
N GLY A 24 3.53 -6.57 -1.68
CA GLY A 24 3.21 -7.91 -1.17
C GLY A 24 4.43 -8.82 -1.09
N TRP A 25 5.25 -8.82 -2.14
CA TRP A 25 6.44 -9.66 -2.19
C TRP A 25 7.52 -9.25 -1.16
N PRO A 26 7.93 -7.99 -1.06
CA PRO A 26 8.89 -7.58 -0.03
C PRO A 26 8.37 -7.81 1.40
N LEU A 27 7.07 -7.64 1.64
CA LEU A 27 6.47 -7.93 2.93
C LEU A 27 6.57 -9.42 3.28
N ALA A 28 6.30 -10.30 2.31
CA ALA A 28 6.47 -11.74 2.48
C ALA A 28 7.91 -12.11 2.88
N LEU A 29 8.91 -11.51 2.21
CA LEU A 29 10.31 -11.71 2.54
C LEU A 29 10.64 -11.20 3.95
N ARG A 30 10.20 -10.00 4.31
CA ARG A 30 10.41 -9.39 5.62
C ARG A 30 9.81 -10.25 6.75
N LEU A 31 8.55 -10.65 6.62
CA LEU A 31 7.86 -11.44 7.62
C LEU A 31 8.48 -12.83 7.77
N GLY A 32 8.81 -13.49 6.66
CA GLY A 32 9.50 -14.78 6.69
C GLY A 32 10.88 -14.68 7.35
N LYS A 33 11.65 -13.65 7.05
CA LYS A 33 12.97 -13.41 7.67
C LYS A 33 12.86 -13.10 9.17
N ARG A 34 11.74 -12.53 9.60
CA ARG A 34 11.44 -12.31 11.02
C ARG A 34 10.90 -13.54 11.72
N GLY A 35 10.73 -14.67 11.02
CA GLY A 35 10.33 -15.96 11.58
C GLY A 35 8.81 -16.17 11.62
N HIS A 36 8.01 -15.37 10.92
CA HIS A 36 6.58 -15.62 10.76
C HIS A 36 6.32 -16.65 9.66
N GLU A 37 5.21 -17.39 9.77
CA GLU A 37 4.72 -18.27 8.71
C GLU A 37 3.97 -17.43 7.68
N VAL A 38 4.37 -17.52 6.41
CA VAL A 38 3.83 -16.68 5.33
C VAL A 38 3.09 -17.52 4.31
N ILE A 39 1.83 -17.19 4.09
CA ILE A 39 0.98 -17.70 3.02
C ILE A 39 0.61 -16.52 2.13
N GLY A 40 0.59 -16.73 0.82
CA GLY A 40 0.21 -15.70 -0.13
C GLY A 40 -0.73 -16.20 -1.20
N VAL A 41 -1.62 -15.31 -1.65
CA VAL A 41 -2.54 -15.52 -2.78
C VAL A 41 -2.38 -14.37 -3.76
N ASP A 42 -2.35 -14.67 -5.05
CA ASP A 42 -2.37 -13.68 -6.11
C ASP A 42 -3.00 -14.29 -7.38
N ASN A 43 -3.76 -13.51 -8.14
CA ASN A 43 -4.29 -13.94 -9.43
C ASN A 43 -3.39 -13.53 -10.61
N LEU A 44 -2.26 -12.88 -10.34
CA LEU A 44 -1.26 -12.38 -11.29
C LEU A 44 -1.83 -11.36 -12.30
N SER A 45 -2.97 -10.74 -12.00
CA SER A 45 -3.66 -9.82 -12.91
C SER A 45 -2.85 -8.57 -13.24
N THR A 46 -2.05 -8.06 -12.30
CA THR A 46 -1.21 -6.87 -12.55
C THR A 46 -0.19 -7.11 -13.66
N ARG A 47 0.31 -8.33 -13.81
CA ARG A 47 1.21 -8.70 -14.93
C ARG A 47 0.52 -8.49 -16.29
N LYS A 48 -0.75 -8.94 -16.41
CA LYS A 48 -1.56 -8.78 -17.62
C LYS A 48 -1.94 -7.33 -17.90
N PHE A 49 -2.34 -6.59 -16.84
CA PHE A 49 -2.75 -5.20 -16.99
C PHE A 49 -1.60 -4.26 -17.37
N SER A 50 -0.37 -4.58 -16.97
CA SER A 50 0.81 -3.86 -17.42
C SER A 50 1.02 -4.05 -18.93
N GLU A 51 0.93 -5.28 -19.43
CA GLU A 51 1.01 -5.58 -20.86
C GLU A 51 -0.10 -4.87 -21.65
N GLU A 52 -1.32 -4.81 -21.12
CA GLU A 52 -2.47 -4.14 -21.76
C GLU A 52 -2.22 -2.65 -22.04
N VAL A 53 -1.48 -1.96 -21.19
CA VAL A 53 -1.12 -0.55 -21.36
C VAL A 53 0.26 -0.37 -22.04
N GLY A 54 0.81 -1.47 -22.61
CA GLY A 54 2.11 -1.44 -23.28
C GLY A 54 3.30 -1.25 -22.32
N ALA A 55 3.13 -1.61 -21.06
CA ALA A 55 4.15 -1.49 -20.02
C ALA A 55 4.54 -2.87 -19.46
N ASP A 56 5.65 -2.91 -18.75
CA ASP A 56 6.09 -4.07 -17.98
C ASP A 56 6.92 -3.60 -16.79
N SER A 57 7.19 -4.51 -15.87
CA SER A 57 8.14 -4.25 -14.80
C SER A 57 9.55 -4.05 -15.36
N ALA A 58 10.27 -3.00 -14.88
CA ALA A 58 11.66 -2.77 -15.25
C ALA A 58 12.58 -3.94 -14.88
N PHE A 59 12.20 -4.70 -13.85
CA PHE A 59 12.88 -5.95 -13.50
C PHE A 59 12.04 -7.13 -13.97
N PRO A 60 12.63 -8.10 -14.69
CA PRO A 60 11.91 -9.33 -15.04
C PRO A 60 11.34 -10.01 -13.79
N LEU A 61 10.05 -10.36 -13.86
CA LEU A 61 9.39 -11.05 -12.74
C LEU A 61 9.45 -12.56 -12.94
N PRO A 62 10.15 -13.30 -12.07
CA PRO A 62 10.15 -14.76 -12.12
C PRO A 62 8.73 -15.31 -11.92
N LYS A 63 8.50 -16.56 -12.31
CA LYS A 63 7.27 -17.27 -11.99
C LYS A 63 7.12 -17.42 -10.47
N PRO A 64 5.90 -17.56 -9.94
CA PRO A 64 5.69 -17.73 -8.48
C PRO A 64 6.57 -18.82 -7.85
N GLU A 65 6.70 -19.96 -8.52
CA GLU A 65 7.51 -21.08 -8.04
C GLU A 65 9.00 -20.72 -7.96
N ASP A 66 9.49 -19.94 -8.91
CA ASP A 66 10.88 -19.48 -8.94
C ASP A 66 11.14 -18.46 -7.84
N ARG A 67 10.18 -17.56 -7.58
CA ARG A 67 10.26 -16.61 -6.46
C ARG A 67 10.34 -17.33 -5.12
N VAL A 68 9.49 -18.34 -4.89
CA VAL A 68 9.50 -19.15 -3.67
C VAL A 68 10.82 -19.90 -3.52
N ARG A 69 11.34 -20.50 -4.62
CA ARG A 69 12.65 -21.16 -4.60
C ARG A 69 13.80 -20.19 -4.28
N ALA A 70 13.75 -18.98 -4.84
CA ALA A 70 14.75 -17.95 -4.54
C ALA A 70 14.71 -17.53 -3.08
N ALA A 71 13.52 -17.31 -2.50
CA ALA A 71 13.35 -16.99 -1.10
C ALA A 71 13.91 -18.09 -0.19
N LYS A 72 13.65 -19.36 -0.51
CA LYS A 72 14.23 -20.48 0.23
C LYS A 72 15.75 -20.54 0.09
N LYS A 73 16.26 -20.38 -1.13
CA LYS A 73 17.70 -20.47 -1.44
C LYS A 73 18.52 -19.38 -0.75
N HIS A 74 18.06 -18.12 -0.82
CA HIS A 74 18.86 -16.97 -0.41
C HIS A 74 18.59 -16.51 1.03
N LEU A 75 17.38 -16.76 1.55
CA LEU A 75 16.95 -16.27 2.86
C LEU A 75 16.59 -17.38 3.84
N ASP A 76 16.54 -18.63 3.39
CA ASP A 76 16.07 -19.81 4.16
C ASP A 76 14.65 -19.63 4.72
N ILE A 77 13.76 -19.04 3.95
CA ILE A 77 12.35 -18.88 4.29
C ILE A 77 11.46 -19.72 3.39
N ASN A 78 10.37 -20.24 3.96
CA ASN A 78 9.33 -20.95 3.21
C ASN A 78 8.14 -20.03 3.05
N ILE A 79 7.59 -19.96 1.83
CA ILE A 79 6.40 -19.21 1.49
C ILE A 79 5.45 -20.14 0.75
N ASP A 80 4.23 -20.28 1.26
CA ASP A 80 3.15 -20.97 0.56
C ASP A 80 2.47 -19.98 -0.40
N PHE A 81 2.81 -20.05 -1.68
CA PHE A 81 2.28 -19.16 -2.70
C PHE A 81 1.22 -19.88 -3.54
N TYR A 82 -0.02 -19.38 -3.51
CA TYR A 82 -1.15 -19.89 -4.26
C TYR A 82 -1.57 -18.93 -5.37
N VAL A 83 -1.80 -19.44 -6.57
CA VAL A 83 -2.38 -18.66 -7.66
C VAL A 83 -3.89 -18.85 -7.64
N GLY A 84 -4.63 -17.76 -7.42
CA GLY A 84 -6.09 -17.78 -7.31
C GLY A 84 -6.67 -16.38 -7.15
N ASP A 85 -7.99 -16.26 -7.30
CA ASP A 85 -8.70 -15.00 -7.29
C ASP A 85 -9.55 -14.85 -6.02
N VAL A 86 -9.32 -13.78 -5.26
CA VAL A 86 -10.04 -13.50 -4.00
C VAL A 86 -11.45 -12.94 -4.23
N THR A 87 -11.82 -12.64 -5.46
CA THR A 87 -13.21 -12.38 -5.85
C THR A 87 -14.04 -13.67 -5.92
N ASP A 88 -13.39 -14.83 -5.96
CA ASP A 88 -14.05 -16.12 -5.72
C ASP A 88 -14.14 -16.38 -4.22
N TYR A 89 -15.35 -16.21 -3.67
CA TYR A 89 -15.60 -16.37 -2.24
C TYR A 89 -15.23 -17.76 -1.73
N ASN A 90 -15.62 -18.82 -2.45
CA ASN A 90 -15.34 -20.19 -2.02
C ASN A 90 -13.84 -20.48 -1.99
N TYR A 91 -13.10 -20.00 -2.97
CA TYR A 91 -11.65 -20.12 -3.01
C TYR A 91 -11.01 -19.43 -1.79
N LEU A 92 -11.33 -18.16 -1.54
CA LEU A 92 -10.78 -17.40 -0.41
C LEU A 92 -11.12 -18.06 0.92
N ARG A 93 -12.39 -18.45 1.10
CA ARG A 93 -12.88 -19.14 2.29
C ARG A 93 -12.10 -20.42 2.58
N GLU A 94 -11.85 -21.26 1.56
CA GLU A 94 -11.09 -22.51 1.72
C GLU A 94 -9.62 -22.27 2.07
N ILE A 95 -8.98 -21.24 1.52
CA ILE A 95 -7.60 -20.85 1.91
C ILE A 95 -7.56 -20.42 3.37
N ILE A 96 -8.47 -19.55 3.83
CA ILE A 96 -8.53 -19.10 5.22
C ILE A 96 -8.81 -20.28 6.16
N LYS A 97 -9.76 -21.15 5.82
CA LYS A 97 -10.11 -22.35 6.62
C LYS A 97 -8.95 -23.34 6.75
N ARG A 98 -8.20 -23.54 5.66
CA ARG A 98 -7.05 -24.45 5.61
C ARG A 98 -5.90 -23.96 6.47
N HIS A 99 -5.54 -22.69 6.33
CA HIS A 99 -4.35 -22.13 6.95
C HIS A 99 -4.58 -21.53 8.33
N LYS A 100 -5.80 -21.09 8.63
CA LYS A 100 -6.18 -20.44 9.91
C LYS A 100 -5.16 -19.33 10.30
N PRO A 101 -5.02 -18.28 9.48
CA PRO A 101 -4.07 -17.23 9.75
C PRO A 101 -4.46 -16.42 10.99
N ASP A 102 -3.47 -15.88 11.71
CA ASP A 102 -3.69 -14.92 12.79
C ASP A 102 -4.04 -13.53 12.24
N THR A 103 -3.47 -13.21 11.07
CA THR A 103 -3.67 -11.92 10.40
C THR A 103 -3.78 -12.11 8.88
N ILE A 104 -4.66 -11.34 8.27
CA ILE A 104 -4.80 -11.25 6.81
C ILE A 104 -4.47 -9.84 6.34
N VAL A 105 -3.49 -9.75 5.42
CA VAL A 105 -3.08 -8.51 4.76
C VAL A 105 -3.79 -8.42 3.43
N HIS A 106 -4.62 -7.40 3.23
CA HIS A 106 -5.41 -7.23 2.02
C HIS A 106 -4.78 -6.19 1.08
N PHE A 107 -3.96 -6.67 0.13
CA PHE A 107 -3.36 -5.91 -0.96
C PHE A 107 -3.91 -6.30 -2.34
N ALA A 108 -4.83 -7.27 -2.40
CA ALA A 108 -5.34 -7.84 -3.66
C ALA A 108 -6.37 -6.94 -4.35
N GLU A 109 -5.94 -5.74 -4.71
CA GLU A 109 -6.80 -4.74 -5.34
C GLU A 109 -6.13 -4.10 -6.55
N GLN A 110 -6.96 -3.66 -7.52
CA GLN A 110 -6.50 -2.79 -8.59
C GLN A 110 -6.11 -1.43 -7.96
N ARG A 111 -4.83 -1.05 -8.08
CA ARG A 111 -4.19 0.03 -7.31
C ARG A 111 -3.96 1.32 -8.08
N SER A 112 -4.33 1.35 -9.37
CA SER A 112 -4.03 2.51 -10.23
C SER A 112 -5.22 3.42 -10.40
N ALA A 113 -5.07 4.69 -9.99
CA ALA A 113 -6.04 5.73 -10.26
C ALA A 113 -6.19 5.98 -11.78
N PRO A 114 -5.10 6.18 -12.58
CA PRO A 114 -5.22 6.33 -14.03
C PRO A 114 -5.90 5.15 -14.72
N TYR A 115 -5.58 3.91 -14.35
CA TYR A 115 -6.21 2.72 -14.91
C TYR A 115 -7.73 2.70 -14.67
N SER A 116 -8.17 3.06 -13.46
CA SER A 116 -9.59 3.13 -13.10
C SER A 116 -10.37 4.21 -13.84
N MET A 117 -9.68 5.18 -14.43
CA MET A 117 -10.26 6.34 -15.15
C MET A 117 -10.14 6.23 -16.67
N LYS A 118 -9.56 5.14 -17.19
CA LYS A 118 -9.31 4.96 -18.63
C LYS A 118 -10.61 4.92 -19.45
N ASP A 119 -11.58 4.14 -19.00
CA ASP A 119 -12.91 4.00 -19.58
C ASP A 119 -13.88 3.34 -18.59
N ARG A 120 -15.15 3.16 -19.04
CA ARG A 120 -16.18 2.51 -18.23
C ARG A 120 -15.81 1.10 -17.78
N ASP A 121 -15.20 0.30 -18.64
CA ASP A 121 -14.94 -1.11 -18.34
C ASP A 121 -13.83 -1.27 -17.30
N HIS A 122 -12.80 -0.42 -17.37
CA HIS A 122 -11.76 -0.34 -16.35
C HIS A 122 -12.30 0.19 -15.00
N ALA A 123 -13.21 1.17 -15.03
CA ALA A 123 -13.88 1.64 -13.83
C ALA A 123 -14.73 0.53 -13.17
N VAL A 124 -15.54 -0.18 -13.96
CA VAL A 124 -16.39 -1.30 -13.48
C VAL A 124 -15.53 -2.43 -12.95
N TYR A 125 -14.45 -2.82 -13.67
CA TYR A 125 -13.51 -3.82 -13.19
C TYR A 125 -12.93 -3.42 -11.83
N THR A 126 -12.49 -2.17 -11.68
CA THR A 126 -11.90 -1.67 -10.42
C THR A 126 -12.89 -1.80 -9.25
N VAL A 127 -14.14 -1.39 -9.45
CA VAL A 127 -15.18 -1.51 -8.42
C VAL A 127 -15.45 -2.97 -8.07
N ILE A 128 -15.70 -3.82 -9.06
CA ILE A 128 -15.99 -5.24 -8.82
C ILE A 128 -14.83 -5.93 -8.11
N ASN A 129 -13.61 -5.76 -8.62
CA ASN A 129 -12.45 -6.42 -8.03
C ASN A 129 -12.20 -5.97 -6.59
N ASN A 130 -12.17 -4.66 -6.35
CA ASN A 130 -11.77 -4.11 -5.06
C ASN A 130 -12.86 -4.33 -3.99
N GLU A 131 -14.11 -4.00 -4.30
CA GLU A 131 -15.18 -4.06 -3.30
C GLU A 131 -15.66 -5.49 -3.04
N VAL A 132 -15.74 -6.35 -4.09
CA VAL A 132 -16.12 -7.76 -3.91
C VAL A 132 -15.04 -8.51 -3.11
N SER A 133 -13.75 -8.27 -3.37
CA SER A 133 -12.68 -8.91 -2.59
C SER A 133 -12.74 -8.53 -1.11
N THR A 134 -13.02 -7.27 -0.79
CA THR A 134 -13.19 -6.81 0.59
C THR A 134 -14.42 -7.44 1.26
N LEU A 135 -15.56 -7.48 0.58
CA LEU A 135 -16.77 -8.14 1.11
C LEU A 135 -16.54 -9.64 1.32
N ASN A 136 -15.92 -10.33 0.37
CA ASN A 136 -15.59 -11.74 0.52
C ASN A 136 -14.68 -11.98 1.74
N LEU A 137 -13.68 -11.12 1.93
CA LEU A 137 -12.78 -11.22 3.08
C LEU A 137 -13.52 -11.10 4.41
N VAL A 138 -14.35 -10.07 4.59
CA VAL A 138 -15.04 -9.85 5.88
C VAL A 138 -16.03 -10.96 6.19
N TYR A 139 -16.75 -11.47 5.18
CA TYR A 139 -17.65 -12.59 5.37
C TYR A 139 -16.95 -13.90 5.67
N ALA A 140 -15.83 -14.20 5.00
CA ALA A 140 -15.03 -15.37 5.27
C ALA A 140 -14.41 -15.35 6.69
N VAL A 141 -13.89 -14.19 7.10
CA VAL A 141 -13.36 -13.99 8.45
C VAL A 141 -14.46 -14.17 9.50
N LYS A 142 -15.61 -13.53 9.31
CA LYS A 142 -16.77 -13.67 10.22
C LYS A 142 -17.22 -15.12 10.36
N GLU A 143 -17.21 -15.87 9.27
CA GLU A 143 -17.67 -17.27 9.25
C GLU A 143 -16.68 -18.23 9.91
N ILE A 144 -15.37 -18.02 9.67
CA ILE A 144 -14.32 -18.96 10.08
C ILE A 144 -13.79 -18.60 11.47
N ASP A 145 -13.32 -17.38 11.64
CA ASP A 145 -12.78 -16.88 12.91
C ASP A 145 -12.79 -15.34 12.93
N PRO A 146 -13.77 -14.71 13.59
CA PRO A 146 -13.90 -13.27 13.67
C PRO A 146 -12.80 -12.59 14.50
N THR A 147 -11.92 -13.35 15.14
CA THR A 147 -10.75 -12.81 15.87
C THR A 147 -9.55 -12.53 14.98
N ILE A 148 -9.56 -12.98 13.73
CA ILE A 148 -8.48 -12.71 12.76
C ILE A 148 -8.33 -11.19 12.58
N HIS A 149 -7.10 -10.69 12.72
CA HIS A 149 -6.77 -9.31 12.43
C HIS A 149 -6.76 -9.06 10.92
N ILE A 150 -7.55 -8.10 10.46
CA ILE A 150 -7.57 -7.65 9.06
C ILE A 150 -6.72 -6.38 8.96
N LEU A 151 -5.65 -6.41 8.16
CA LEU A 151 -4.87 -5.24 7.79
C LEU A 151 -5.19 -4.90 6.34
N LYS A 152 -5.94 -3.80 6.13
CA LYS A 152 -6.32 -3.30 4.80
C LYS A 152 -5.34 -2.24 4.35
N MET A 153 -4.90 -2.33 3.10
CA MET A 153 -4.15 -1.25 2.45
C MET A 153 -5.11 -0.22 1.87
N GLY A 154 -5.25 0.90 2.59
CA GLY A 154 -5.89 2.11 2.10
C GLY A 154 -4.88 3.08 1.48
N THR A 155 -5.31 4.29 1.26
CA THR A 155 -4.51 5.36 0.66
C THR A 155 -4.82 6.71 1.28
N MET A 156 -3.81 7.56 1.44
CA MET A 156 -4.01 8.96 1.79
C MET A 156 -4.91 9.71 0.79
N GLY A 157 -5.01 9.19 -0.44
CA GLY A 157 -5.93 9.70 -1.47
C GLY A 157 -7.43 9.57 -1.14
N GLU A 158 -7.80 8.78 -0.14
CA GLU A 158 -9.18 8.71 0.36
C GLU A 158 -9.65 10.05 0.92
N TYR A 159 -8.75 10.82 1.54
CA TYR A 159 -9.09 12.12 2.13
C TYR A 159 -9.29 13.23 1.08
N GLY A 160 -8.78 13.04 -0.14
CA GLY A 160 -8.79 14.10 -1.15
C GLY A 160 -7.88 15.27 -0.75
N THR A 161 -8.42 16.48 -0.84
CA THR A 161 -7.70 17.73 -0.54
C THR A 161 -8.47 18.60 0.47
N PRO A 162 -8.63 18.16 1.72
CA PRO A 162 -9.37 18.91 2.73
C PRO A 162 -8.59 20.14 3.21
N ASN A 163 -9.31 21.19 3.66
CA ASN A 163 -8.73 22.38 4.31
C ASN A 163 -8.65 22.25 5.83
N PHE A 164 -8.59 21.04 6.36
CA PHE A 164 -8.43 20.75 7.78
C PHE A 164 -7.30 19.76 7.99
N ASP A 165 -6.77 19.69 9.20
CA ASP A 165 -5.79 18.70 9.60
C ASP A 165 -6.40 17.30 9.50
N ILE A 166 -5.75 16.40 8.74
CA ILE A 166 -6.23 15.02 8.57
C ILE A 166 -5.95 14.24 9.86
N PRO A 167 -6.97 13.88 10.65
CA PRO A 167 -6.74 13.12 11.87
C PRO A 167 -6.39 11.68 11.57
N GLU A 168 -5.53 11.08 12.39
CA GLU A 168 -5.26 9.64 12.36
C GLU A 168 -6.31 8.90 13.19
N SER A 169 -7.55 8.94 12.71
CA SER A 169 -8.73 8.38 13.35
C SER A 169 -9.82 8.10 12.33
N ILE A 170 -10.71 7.16 12.65
CA ILE A 170 -11.89 6.93 11.82
C ILE A 170 -13.00 7.97 12.08
N TYR A 171 -13.03 8.54 13.28
CA TYR A 171 -14.00 9.54 13.69
C TYR A 171 -13.35 10.88 14.05
N VAL A 172 -14.11 11.94 13.87
CA VAL A 172 -13.76 13.31 14.30
C VAL A 172 -14.98 13.99 14.93
N GLU A 173 -14.75 14.82 15.94
CA GLU A 173 -15.81 15.71 16.46
C GLU A 173 -16.08 16.83 15.46
N ALA A 174 -17.33 17.08 15.17
CA ALA A 174 -17.77 18.14 14.27
C ALA A 174 -18.98 18.89 14.81
N ILE A 175 -19.17 20.13 14.38
CA ILE A 175 -20.37 20.92 14.62
C ILE A 175 -21.05 21.12 13.28
N VAL A 176 -22.25 20.52 13.13
CA VAL A 176 -23.07 20.62 11.92
C VAL A 176 -24.36 21.35 12.29
N ASN A 177 -24.63 22.48 11.66
CA ASN A 177 -25.80 23.31 11.98
C ASN A 177 -25.96 23.63 13.48
N GLY A 178 -24.85 23.93 14.15
CA GLY A 178 -24.83 24.27 15.58
C GLY A 178 -24.95 23.06 16.53
N LYS A 179 -25.04 21.84 16.04
CA LYS A 179 -25.10 20.63 16.85
C LYS A 179 -23.76 19.88 16.79
N LYS A 180 -23.21 19.59 17.98
CA LYS A 180 -21.98 18.81 18.11
C LYS A 180 -22.28 17.31 17.94
N ASP A 181 -21.52 16.63 17.09
CA ASP A 181 -21.61 15.19 16.88
C ASP A 181 -20.24 14.60 16.56
N LYS A 182 -20.14 13.28 16.67
CA LYS A 182 -18.99 12.48 16.26
C LYS A 182 -19.28 11.86 14.91
N ILE A 183 -18.62 12.33 13.88
CA ILE A 183 -18.83 11.90 12.49
C ILE A 183 -17.64 11.10 11.97
N ILE A 184 -17.85 10.29 10.94
CA ILE A 184 -16.75 9.68 10.19
C ILE A 184 -15.91 10.80 9.57
N VAL A 185 -14.58 10.70 9.66
CA VAL A 185 -13.67 11.68 9.02
C VAL A 185 -14.05 11.82 7.55
N PRO A 186 -14.35 13.03 7.08
CA PRO A 186 -14.78 13.25 5.70
C PRO A 186 -13.75 12.77 4.69
N ARG A 187 -14.22 12.05 3.66
CA ARG A 187 -13.41 11.53 2.57
C ARG A 187 -13.97 11.96 1.23
N LYS A 188 -13.06 12.22 0.29
CA LYS A 188 -13.43 12.63 -1.07
C LYS A 188 -12.38 12.13 -2.06
N GLY A 189 -12.56 10.90 -2.54
CA GLY A 189 -11.65 10.30 -3.50
C GLY A 189 -11.59 11.06 -4.83
N GLY A 190 -10.41 11.16 -5.43
CA GLY A 190 -10.17 11.86 -6.70
C GLY A 190 -10.26 10.96 -7.94
N SER A 191 -10.60 9.68 -7.80
CA SER A 191 -10.77 8.72 -8.91
C SER A 191 -11.66 7.56 -8.47
N VAL A 192 -12.10 6.72 -9.42
CA VAL A 192 -12.86 5.51 -9.11
C VAL A 192 -12.08 4.61 -8.14
N TYR A 193 -10.78 4.41 -8.39
CA TYR A 193 -9.92 3.68 -7.46
C TYR A 193 -9.96 4.23 -6.03
N HIS A 194 -9.81 5.53 -5.85
CA HIS A 194 -9.86 6.14 -4.51
C HIS A 194 -11.23 5.94 -3.84
N TRP A 195 -12.32 6.01 -4.61
CA TRP A 195 -13.65 5.76 -4.09
C TRP A 195 -13.85 4.30 -3.67
N THR A 196 -13.29 3.32 -4.38
CA THR A 196 -13.33 1.92 -3.87
C THR A 196 -12.60 1.78 -2.54
N LYS A 197 -11.51 2.51 -2.34
CA LYS A 197 -10.80 2.51 -1.04
C LYS A 197 -11.63 3.16 0.08
N VAL A 198 -12.36 4.23 -0.22
CA VAL A 198 -13.32 4.83 0.72
C VAL A 198 -14.41 3.83 1.09
N HIS A 199 -15.01 3.17 0.09
CA HIS A 199 -16.05 2.16 0.34
C HIS A 199 -15.53 0.97 1.15
N ASP A 200 -14.30 0.52 0.92
CA ASP A 200 -13.67 -0.52 1.74
C ASP A 200 -13.54 -0.09 3.21
N THR A 201 -13.11 1.14 3.47
CA THR A 201 -13.06 1.69 4.82
C THR A 201 -14.46 1.69 5.46
N ASP A 202 -15.48 2.13 4.73
CA ASP A 202 -16.86 2.19 5.24
C ASP A 202 -17.42 0.78 5.49
N PHE A 203 -17.19 -0.19 4.61
CA PHE A 203 -17.55 -1.59 4.83
C PHE A 203 -16.85 -2.18 6.05
N LEU A 204 -15.53 -1.99 6.17
CA LEU A 204 -14.78 -2.52 7.30
C LEU A 204 -15.23 -1.90 8.62
N LEU A 205 -15.54 -0.61 8.64
CA LEU A 205 -16.11 0.04 9.82
C LEU A 205 -17.48 -0.52 10.19
N PHE A 206 -18.38 -0.63 9.22
CA PHE A 206 -19.71 -1.18 9.41
C PHE A 206 -19.65 -2.61 9.96
N PHE A 207 -18.85 -3.49 9.35
CA PHE A 207 -18.75 -4.88 9.80
C PHE A 207 -17.96 -5.03 11.11
N LYS A 208 -17.03 -4.12 11.41
CA LYS A 208 -16.42 -4.05 12.74
C LYS A 208 -17.47 -3.73 13.80
N GLU A 209 -18.36 -2.79 13.55
CA GLU A 209 -19.43 -2.44 14.49
C GLU A 209 -20.45 -3.56 14.62
N LEU A 210 -20.78 -4.23 13.51
CA LEU A 210 -21.78 -5.30 13.48
C LEU A 210 -21.26 -6.62 14.09
N TRP A 211 -20.02 -6.99 13.84
CA TRP A 211 -19.46 -8.31 14.19
C TRP A 211 -18.24 -8.26 15.12
N GLY A 212 -17.80 -7.09 15.54
CA GLY A 212 -16.63 -6.96 16.42
C GLY A 212 -15.31 -7.34 15.75
N LEU A 213 -15.18 -7.14 14.43
CA LEU A 213 -13.93 -7.40 13.70
C LEU A 213 -12.79 -6.53 14.20
N THR A 214 -11.56 -7.02 14.08
CA THR A 214 -10.33 -6.31 14.42
C THR A 214 -9.66 -5.82 13.15
N VAL A 215 -9.53 -4.51 12.99
CA VAL A 215 -9.09 -3.89 11.74
C VAL A 215 -7.95 -2.90 11.97
N THR A 216 -6.91 -3.00 11.15
CA THR A 216 -5.97 -1.89 10.90
C THR A 216 -6.18 -1.41 9.47
N ASP A 217 -6.56 -0.14 9.33
CA ASP A 217 -6.78 0.53 8.06
C ASP A 217 -5.63 1.49 7.80
N ILE A 218 -4.78 1.15 6.83
CA ILE A 218 -3.59 1.93 6.52
C ILE A 218 -3.93 2.98 5.47
N MET A 219 -3.68 4.24 5.80
CA MET A 219 -3.73 5.34 4.86
C MET A 219 -2.31 5.59 4.35
N GLN A 220 -1.96 4.90 3.25
CA GLN A 220 -0.60 4.93 2.73
C GLN A 220 -0.38 6.08 1.76
N GLY A 221 0.74 6.79 1.96
CA GLY A 221 1.31 7.66 0.94
C GLY A 221 2.04 6.87 -0.17
N PRO A 222 2.36 7.51 -1.30
CA PRO A 222 3.13 6.87 -2.37
C PRO A 222 4.46 6.31 -1.86
N VAL A 223 4.72 5.04 -2.18
CA VAL A 223 5.96 4.34 -1.84
C VAL A 223 6.93 4.44 -3.00
N TYR A 224 8.20 4.63 -2.68
CA TYR A 224 9.29 4.67 -3.67
C TYR A 224 10.42 3.71 -3.33
N GLY A 225 11.21 3.37 -4.34
CA GLY A 225 12.40 2.54 -4.20
C GLY A 225 12.23 1.12 -4.71
N THR A 226 13.35 0.42 -4.78
CA THR A 226 13.45 -0.91 -5.43
C THR A 226 13.98 -1.99 -4.50
N ARG A 227 14.47 -1.63 -3.32
CA ARG A 227 15.20 -2.53 -2.44
C ARG A 227 14.72 -2.46 -1.00
N THR A 228 14.82 -3.61 -0.35
CA THR A 228 14.78 -3.75 1.11
C THR A 228 16.01 -4.56 1.55
N GLN A 229 16.26 -4.62 2.83
CA GLN A 229 17.40 -5.41 3.37
C GLN A 229 17.32 -6.90 3.03
N GLU A 230 16.15 -7.42 2.67
CA GLU A 230 15.95 -8.83 2.29
C GLU A 230 16.25 -9.07 0.81
N ILE A 231 16.20 -8.04 -0.04
CA ILE A 231 16.46 -8.16 -1.49
C ILE A 231 17.97 -8.13 -1.72
N ILE A 232 18.63 -9.22 -1.36
CA ILE A 232 20.09 -9.40 -1.45
C ILE A 232 20.54 -10.02 -2.77
N ASP A 233 19.61 -10.49 -3.59
CA ASP A 233 19.85 -11.11 -4.89
C ASP A 233 18.81 -10.65 -5.90
N GLU A 234 19.15 -10.63 -7.19
CA GLU A 234 18.25 -10.17 -8.26
C GLU A 234 16.98 -11.01 -8.38
N SER A 235 17.06 -12.30 -8.08
CA SER A 235 15.90 -13.21 -8.09
C SER A 235 14.87 -12.91 -7.00
N LEU A 236 15.20 -12.08 -6.01
CA LEU A 236 14.32 -11.63 -4.93
C LEU A 236 13.66 -10.27 -5.21
N ARG A 237 13.97 -9.62 -6.33
CA ARG A 237 13.43 -8.30 -6.67
C ARG A 237 11.91 -8.29 -6.68
N THR A 238 11.36 -7.18 -6.25
CA THR A 238 9.94 -6.91 -6.42
C THR A 238 9.66 -6.31 -7.79
N ARG A 239 8.40 -6.30 -8.17
CA ARG A 239 7.91 -5.58 -9.34
C ARG A 239 8.30 -4.10 -9.26
N PHE A 240 8.66 -3.51 -10.38
CA PHE A 240 9.02 -2.10 -10.47
C PHE A 240 8.39 -1.45 -11.71
N ASP A 241 7.26 -0.77 -11.50
CA ASP A 241 6.55 -0.05 -12.55
C ASP A 241 7.01 1.41 -12.61
N PHE A 242 7.18 1.92 -13.82
CA PHE A 242 7.68 3.28 -14.08
C PHE A 242 6.87 4.02 -15.15
N ASP A 243 5.82 3.41 -15.68
CA ASP A 243 4.91 4.03 -16.64
C ASP A 243 3.93 5.00 -15.97
N GLU A 244 3.12 5.69 -16.77
CA GLU A 244 2.17 6.70 -16.27
C GLU A 244 0.94 6.10 -15.58
N THR A 245 0.65 4.82 -15.84
CA THR A 245 -0.51 4.12 -15.28
C THR A 245 -0.19 3.44 -13.95
N TRP A 246 0.92 2.72 -13.87
CA TRP A 246 1.28 1.87 -12.74
C TRP A 246 2.42 2.41 -11.89
N GLY A 247 3.29 3.25 -12.44
CA GLY A 247 4.44 3.81 -11.74
C GLY A 247 4.04 4.90 -10.74
N THR A 248 4.62 4.86 -9.54
CA THR A 248 4.53 5.98 -8.61
C THR A 248 5.45 7.11 -9.05
N VAL A 249 5.14 8.33 -8.68
CA VAL A 249 5.80 9.53 -9.23
C VAL A 249 7.32 9.51 -9.08
N VAL A 250 7.85 9.12 -7.92
CA VAL A 250 9.31 9.08 -7.68
C VAL A 250 9.96 8.03 -8.58
N ASN A 251 9.44 6.80 -8.58
CA ASN A 251 9.96 5.70 -9.39
C ASN A 251 9.94 6.05 -10.87
N ARG A 252 8.83 6.62 -11.34
CA ARG A 252 8.69 7.06 -12.74
C ARG A 252 9.71 8.14 -13.10
N PHE A 253 9.87 9.17 -12.27
CA PHE A 253 10.81 10.26 -12.53
C PHE A 253 12.26 9.78 -12.57
N CYS A 254 12.67 8.88 -11.68
CA CYS A 254 14.03 8.32 -11.70
C CYS A 254 14.32 7.57 -13.01
N VAL A 255 13.39 6.76 -13.49
CA VAL A 255 13.54 6.03 -14.76
C VAL A 255 13.50 6.98 -15.95
N GLN A 256 12.62 7.96 -15.95
CA GLN A 256 12.56 8.99 -17.02
C GLN A 256 13.88 9.75 -17.11
N ALA A 257 14.46 10.14 -15.97
CA ALA A 257 15.75 10.81 -15.95
C ALA A 257 16.88 9.96 -16.57
N ILE A 258 16.92 8.66 -16.28
CA ILE A 258 17.92 7.73 -16.82
C ILE A 258 17.73 7.50 -18.32
N LEU A 259 16.49 7.48 -18.79
CA LEU A 259 16.14 7.22 -20.20
C LEU A 259 16.14 8.49 -21.07
N ASP A 260 16.55 9.63 -20.54
CA ASP A 260 16.51 10.93 -21.23
C ASP A 260 15.09 11.32 -21.70
N ILE A 261 14.08 10.95 -20.89
CA ILE A 261 12.68 11.31 -21.07
C ILE A 261 12.35 12.44 -20.10
N PRO A 262 11.68 13.53 -20.53
CA PRO A 262 11.26 14.59 -19.61
C PRO A 262 10.45 14.06 -18.43
N LEU A 263 10.71 14.55 -17.22
CA LEU A 263 9.91 14.21 -16.04
C LEU A 263 8.48 14.69 -16.23
N THR A 264 7.52 13.77 -16.29
CA THR A 264 6.12 14.08 -16.62
C THR A 264 5.34 14.52 -15.39
N VAL A 265 5.26 15.83 -15.17
CA VAL A 265 4.53 16.44 -14.05
C VAL A 265 3.08 16.66 -14.43
N TYR A 266 2.13 16.11 -13.67
CA TYR A 266 0.70 16.33 -13.87
C TYR A 266 0.29 17.75 -13.40
N GLY A 267 -0.36 18.51 -14.28
CA GLY A 267 -0.77 19.88 -14.02
C GLY A 267 0.41 20.78 -13.68
N LYS A 268 0.29 21.62 -12.65
CA LYS A 268 1.35 22.53 -12.18
C LYS A 268 2.34 21.87 -11.20
N GLY A 269 2.03 20.66 -10.74
CA GLY A 269 2.87 19.93 -9.80
C GLY A 269 2.80 20.42 -8.36
N GLY A 270 1.81 21.23 -8.00
CA GLY A 270 1.60 21.70 -6.62
C GLY A 270 0.97 20.67 -5.68
N GLN A 271 0.46 19.56 -6.23
CA GLN A 271 -0.14 18.49 -5.45
C GLN A 271 0.85 17.96 -4.42
N THR A 272 0.46 18.03 -3.13
CA THR A 272 1.29 17.61 -2.00
C THR A 272 0.89 16.23 -1.50
N ARG A 273 1.88 15.38 -1.21
CA ARG A 273 1.68 14.01 -0.71
C ARG A 273 2.69 13.70 0.39
N GLY A 274 2.32 12.73 1.22
CA GLY A 274 3.26 12.09 2.12
C GLY A 274 3.90 10.89 1.43
N PHE A 275 5.23 10.81 1.44
CA PHE A 275 6.01 9.76 0.78
C PHE A 275 6.76 8.90 1.80
N LEU A 276 7.10 7.67 1.42
CA LEU A 276 7.99 6.81 2.19
C LEU A 276 8.72 5.82 1.28
N SER A 277 9.90 5.38 1.74
CA SER A 277 10.67 4.35 1.03
C SER A 277 10.02 2.97 1.16
N LEU A 278 10.33 2.08 0.21
CA LEU A 278 9.93 0.67 0.29
C LEU A 278 10.46 0.01 1.58
N GLU A 279 11.69 0.30 1.98
CA GLU A 279 12.28 -0.21 3.22
C GLU A 279 11.49 0.22 4.46
N ASP A 280 11.18 1.52 4.57
CA ASP A 280 10.41 2.06 5.69
C ASP A 280 8.95 1.58 5.67
N SER A 281 8.37 1.38 4.48
CA SER A 281 7.04 0.77 4.35
C SER A 281 7.00 -0.65 4.91
N MET A 282 8.01 -1.48 4.60
CA MET A 282 8.08 -2.84 5.13
C MET A 282 8.22 -2.86 6.66
N GLU A 283 9.05 -1.98 7.22
CA GLU A 283 9.18 -1.87 8.68
C GLU A 283 7.88 -1.42 9.34
N ALA A 284 7.24 -0.37 8.80
CA ALA A 284 5.97 0.13 9.31
C ALA A 284 4.86 -0.93 9.28
N LEU A 285 4.71 -1.65 8.16
CA LEU A 285 3.74 -2.74 8.01
C LEU A 285 4.01 -3.87 9.02
N THR A 286 5.27 -4.26 9.18
CA THR A 286 5.66 -5.31 10.12
C THR A 286 5.32 -4.93 11.56
N LEU A 287 5.61 -3.69 11.97
CA LEU A 287 5.25 -3.20 13.31
C LEU A 287 3.73 -3.18 13.53
N LEU A 288 2.96 -2.77 12.53
CA LEU A 288 1.49 -2.78 12.63
C LEU A 288 0.92 -4.21 12.75
N LEU A 289 1.55 -5.19 12.11
CA LEU A 289 1.17 -6.60 12.20
C LEU A 289 1.58 -7.23 13.53
N GLU A 290 2.79 -6.97 13.99
CA GLU A 290 3.32 -7.50 15.26
C GLU A 290 2.67 -6.85 16.49
N HIS A 291 2.02 -5.68 16.32
CA HIS A 291 1.29 -4.95 17.36
C HIS A 291 -0.14 -4.66 16.90
N PRO A 292 -0.99 -5.68 16.76
CA PRO A 292 -2.38 -5.50 16.35
C PRO A 292 -3.15 -4.64 17.38
N PRO A 293 -4.24 -3.99 16.98
CA PRO A 293 -5.14 -3.35 17.92
C PRO A 293 -5.80 -4.40 18.81
N LYS A 294 -6.43 -3.98 19.90
CA LYS A 294 -7.22 -4.90 20.72
C LYS A 294 -8.35 -5.50 19.91
N GLN A 295 -8.78 -6.71 20.33
CA GLN A 295 -9.89 -7.39 19.70
C GLN A 295 -11.12 -6.47 19.61
N GLY A 296 -11.68 -6.37 18.41
CA GLY A 296 -12.86 -5.53 18.13
C GLY A 296 -12.56 -4.03 17.96
N GLU A 297 -11.28 -3.62 17.92
CA GLU A 297 -10.91 -2.23 17.64
C GLU A 297 -10.66 -1.99 16.16
N TYR A 298 -10.93 -0.75 15.72
CA TYR A 298 -10.60 -0.21 14.40
C TYR A 298 -9.48 0.82 14.55
N ARG A 299 -8.31 0.51 14.02
CA ARG A 299 -7.14 1.40 14.07
C ARG A 299 -6.85 1.96 12.68
N VAL A 300 -6.81 3.28 12.56
CA VAL A 300 -6.30 3.98 11.38
C VAL A 300 -4.81 4.27 11.58
N ALA A 301 -3.99 4.03 10.57
CA ALA A 301 -2.57 4.37 10.57
C ALA A 301 -2.20 5.15 9.30
N ASN A 302 -1.84 6.41 9.46
CA ASN A 302 -1.32 7.24 8.37
C ASN A 302 0.15 6.89 8.13
N GLN A 303 0.46 6.36 6.94
CA GLN A 303 1.77 5.81 6.61
C GLN A 303 2.51 6.68 5.59
N PHE A 304 3.38 7.53 6.08
CA PHE A 304 4.31 8.37 5.30
C PHE A 304 5.47 8.81 6.20
N THR A 305 6.56 9.26 5.64
CA THR A 305 7.75 9.73 6.38
C THR A 305 8.10 11.18 6.05
N GLU A 306 7.82 11.63 4.82
CA GLU A 306 8.17 12.96 4.32
C GLU A 306 7.01 13.52 3.50
N ILE A 307 6.89 14.83 3.47
CA ILE A 307 5.84 15.55 2.72
C ILE A 307 6.49 16.42 1.66
N TYR A 308 6.12 16.23 0.40
CA TYR A 308 6.59 17.01 -0.74
C TYR A 308 5.49 17.26 -1.77
N SER A 309 5.60 18.36 -2.50
CA SER A 309 4.85 18.55 -3.75
C SER A 309 5.51 17.75 -4.88
N VAL A 310 4.73 17.43 -5.92
CA VAL A 310 5.24 16.76 -7.12
C VAL A 310 6.37 17.57 -7.78
N LYS A 311 6.23 18.92 -7.78
CA LYS A 311 7.28 19.83 -8.27
C LYS A 311 8.59 19.69 -7.49
N GLN A 312 8.51 19.66 -6.15
CA GLN A 312 9.71 19.46 -5.32
C GLN A 312 10.41 18.12 -5.62
N ILE A 313 9.63 17.06 -5.86
CA ILE A 313 10.18 15.76 -6.27
C ILE A 313 10.88 15.84 -7.62
N ALA A 314 10.26 16.48 -8.61
CA ALA A 314 10.87 16.66 -9.92
C ALA A 314 12.18 17.44 -9.82
N GLU A 315 12.24 18.49 -9.01
CA GLU A 315 13.46 19.28 -8.76
C GLU A 315 14.56 18.44 -8.07
N MET A 316 14.21 17.57 -7.10
CA MET A 316 15.16 16.66 -6.45
C MET A 316 15.74 15.65 -7.44
N VAL A 317 14.90 15.02 -8.27
CA VAL A 317 15.35 14.05 -9.28
C VAL A 317 16.21 14.74 -10.35
N LYS A 318 15.77 15.93 -10.80
CA LYS A 318 16.58 16.72 -11.74
C LYS A 318 17.96 17.03 -11.18
N LYS A 319 18.02 17.54 -9.94
CA LYS A 319 19.30 17.84 -9.29
C LYS A 319 20.21 16.61 -9.16
N ALA A 320 19.65 15.47 -8.73
CA ALA A 320 20.41 14.22 -8.62
C ALA A 320 20.91 13.75 -10.00
N GLY A 321 20.06 13.83 -11.04
CA GLY A 321 20.43 13.50 -12.40
C GLY A 321 21.55 14.40 -12.95
N ASP A 322 21.43 15.73 -12.76
CA ASP A 322 22.46 16.70 -13.19
C ASP A 322 23.81 16.42 -12.49
N GLU A 323 23.81 16.06 -11.19
CA GLU A 323 25.01 15.65 -10.44
C GLU A 323 25.65 14.37 -11.00
N LEU A 324 24.86 13.49 -11.62
CA LEU A 324 25.32 12.26 -12.29
C LEU A 324 25.66 12.47 -13.77
N GLY A 325 25.59 13.70 -14.28
CA GLY A 325 25.88 14.03 -15.67
C GLY A 325 24.75 13.74 -16.65
N LEU A 326 23.52 13.54 -16.16
CA LEU A 326 22.33 13.39 -16.99
C LEU A 326 21.73 14.76 -17.34
N ASN A 327 21.11 14.88 -18.51
CA ASN A 327 20.42 16.11 -18.95
C ASN A 327 18.92 16.03 -18.68
N VAL A 328 18.51 16.20 -17.41
CA VAL A 328 17.13 15.99 -16.99
C VAL A 328 16.26 17.22 -17.32
N GLN A 329 15.19 17.01 -18.08
CA GLN A 329 14.17 18.00 -18.40
C GLN A 329 12.87 17.73 -17.62
N ILE A 330 12.07 18.77 -17.38
CA ILE A 330 10.74 18.67 -16.75
C ILE A 330 9.68 19.09 -17.76
N GLY A 331 8.67 18.24 -17.99
CA GLY A 331 7.57 18.47 -18.91
C GLY A 331 6.20 18.34 -18.23
N PRO A 332 5.24 19.25 -18.51
CA PRO A 332 3.89 19.15 -17.96
C PRO A 332 3.05 18.11 -18.71
N LEU A 333 2.13 17.43 -18.00
CA LEU A 333 1.06 16.62 -18.57
C LEU A 333 -0.30 17.00 -17.97
N PRO A 334 -1.44 16.78 -18.68
CA PRO A 334 -2.76 16.92 -18.09
C PRO A 334 -2.93 15.99 -16.88
N ASN A 335 -3.55 16.52 -15.81
CA ASN A 335 -3.82 15.69 -14.62
C ASN A 335 -5.04 14.79 -14.88
N PRO A 336 -4.92 13.46 -14.80
CA PRO A 336 -6.05 12.53 -15.00
C PRO A 336 -7.02 12.47 -13.80
N ARG A 337 -6.68 13.13 -12.68
CA ARG A 337 -7.47 13.10 -11.43
C ARG A 337 -8.23 14.39 -11.23
N VAL A 338 -9.33 14.31 -10.47
CA VAL A 338 -10.06 15.48 -9.96
C VAL A 338 -9.49 15.84 -8.59
N GLU A 339 -8.55 16.78 -8.56
CA GLU A 339 -7.92 17.26 -7.33
C GLU A 339 -7.50 18.73 -7.46
N ALA A 340 -7.33 19.43 -6.33
CA ALA A 340 -6.77 20.76 -6.33
C ALA A 340 -5.26 20.71 -6.63
N GLU A 341 -4.76 21.60 -7.50
CA GLU A 341 -3.34 21.65 -7.85
C GLU A 341 -2.45 22.19 -6.72
N ASP A 342 -2.98 23.14 -5.94
CA ASP A 342 -2.38 23.64 -4.71
C ASP A 342 -3.38 23.47 -3.58
N HIS A 343 -3.00 22.84 -2.50
CA HIS A 343 -3.91 22.55 -1.40
C HIS A 343 -3.19 22.43 -0.04
N TYR A 344 -3.95 22.66 1.01
CA TYR A 344 -3.52 22.38 2.37
C TYR A 344 -3.30 20.88 2.56
N TYR A 345 -2.24 20.50 3.26
CA TYR A 345 -1.93 19.10 3.55
C TYR A 345 -1.19 18.97 4.89
N ASN A 346 -1.91 18.58 5.92
CA ASN A 346 -1.34 18.37 7.26
C ASN A 346 -1.94 17.13 7.94
N PRO A 347 -1.48 15.92 7.57
CA PRO A 347 -1.91 14.68 8.20
C PRO A 347 -1.19 14.42 9.53
N GLU A 348 -1.93 13.94 10.52
CA GLU A 348 -1.36 13.41 11.76
C GLU A 348 -0.67 12.07 11.48
N ARG A 349 0.40 11.80 12.25
CA ARG A 349 1.10 10.52 12.29
C ARG A 349 1.54 10.23 13.73
N LYS A 350 0.75 9.49 14.47
CA LYS A 350 0.95 9.17 15.89
C LYS A 350 1.14 7.67 16.15
N VAL A 351 0.42 6.83 15.40
CA VAL A 351 0.40 5.37 15.61
C VAL A 351 1.78 4.77 15.38
N LEU A 352 2.37 5.00 14.21
CA LEU A 352 3.69 4.43 13.90
C LEU A 352 4.79 4.87 14.86
N PRO A 353 4.95 6.17 15.21
CA PRO A 353 5.90 6.58 16.24
C PRO A 353 5.64 5.92 17.61
N SER A 354 4.37 5.75 18.00
CA SER A 354 4.01 5.09 19.26
C SER A 354 4.41 3.62 19.32
N LEU A 355 4.57 2.97 18.16
CA LEU A 355 5.06 1.60 18.03
C LEU A 355 6.59 1.50 17.89
N GLY A 356 7.30 2.62 18.01
CA GLY A 356 8.76 2.67 17.89
C GLY A 356 9.26 2.76 16.44
N PHE A 357 8.41 3.15 15.50
CA PHE A 357 8.81 3.36 14.10
C PHE A 357 9.62 4.65 13.95
N TYR A 358 10.80 4.52 13.36
CA TYR A 358 11.67 5.63 12.98
C TYR A 358 12.11 5.46 11.52
N PRO A 359 11.90 6.46 10.65
CA PRO A 359 12.35 6.40 9.26
C PRO A 359 13.86 6.20 9.17
N LYS A 360 14.29 5.29 8.31
CA LYS A 360 15.72 5.01 8.03
C LYS A 360 16.20 5.65 6.75
N LYS A 361 15.27 6.04 5.88
CA LYS A 361 15.53 6.56 4.55
C LYS A 361 14.95 7.94 4.37
N ASN A 362 15.58 8.74 3.51
CA ASN A 362 15.02 10.01 3.06
C ASN A 362 15.14 10.13 1.54
N LEU A 363 14.17 10.83 0.95
CA LEU A 363 14.03 10.89 -0.50
C LEU A 363 15.23 11.54 -1.20
N ARG A 364 15.85 12.57 -0.60
CA ARG A 364 16.99 13.28 -1.21
C ARG A 364 18.20 12.39 -1.40
N GLU A 365 18.40 11.41 -0.53
CA GLU A 365 19.48 10.44 -0.63
C GLU A 365 19.11 9.27 -1.56
N GLU A 366 17.87 8.80 -1.47
CA GLU A 366 17.42 7.61 -2.19
C GLU A 366 17.20 7.86 -3.70
N VAL A 367 17.00 9.10 -4.16
CA VAL A 367 16.91 9.43 -5.61
C VAL A 367 18.25 9.39 -6.34
N LYS A 368 19.37 9.29 -5.66
CA LYS A 368 20.72 9.11 -6.22
C LYS A 368 21.03 7.65 -6.45
#